data_578e8472d290babb14abd7c91a226e74
#
_entry.id   578e8472d290babb14abd7c91a226e74
#
_cell.length_a   1.000
_cell.length_b   1.000
_cell.length_c   1.000
_cell.angle_alpha   90.00
_cell.angle_beta   90.00
_cell.angle_gamma   90.00
#
_symmetry.space_group_name_H-M   'P 1'
#
loop_
_entity.id
_entity.type
_entity.pdbx_description
1 polymer ?
#
loop_
_entity_poly.entity_id
_entity_poly.type
_entity_poly.pdbx_seq_one_letter_code
_entity_poly.pdbx_strand_id
1 'polypeptide(L)'
;WKSNINAPETATQITQLPTHPVRNLSIAADNTLLFSYNGDLYTLAPDAEQPAKVDIKVIADTNDKEHIYRNINTGATGLAVSPNGKEIAIVAHGDVFVVAPEQKVTKRITNTPSQERGVSFSKDGRTLYYAAERNGCWGIWKAELARKEDKYFAFSYDIKESLFSTAGQTCFQPAVSPD
;
A
#
# COMPACT_ATOMS: atom_id res chain seq x y z
N TRP A 1 36.37 14.61 7.06
CA TRP A 1 37.38 15.56 7.50
C TRP A 1 37.63 16.61 6.43
N LYS A 2 37.86 17.83 6.81
CA LYS A 2 38.24 18.97 5.96
C LYS A 2 39.59 19.50 6.46
N SER A 3 40.52 19.73 5.56
CA SER A 3 41.82 20.34 5.88
C SER A 3 42.18 21.37 4.83
N ASN A 4 43.12 22.25 5.20
CA ASN A 4 43.77 23.10 4.23
C ASN A 4 44.89 22.33 3.54
N ILE A 5 44.99 22.44 2.19
CA ILE A 5 46.02 21.71 1.40
C ILE A 5 47.44 22.13 1.80
N ASN A 6 47.61 23.35 2.26
CA ASN A 6 48.91 23.90 2.71
C ASN A 6 49.18 23.70 4.22
N ALA A 7 48.21 23.12 4.96
CA ALA A 7 48.30 22.89 6.40
C ALA A 7 47.45 21.64 6.75
N PRO A 8 47.84 20.44 6.32
CA PRO A 8 47.06 19.20 6.48
C PRO A 8 46.83 18.82 7.96
N GLU A 9 47.71 19.27 8.86
CA GLU A 9 47.58 19.10 10.31
C GLU A 9 46.37 19.83 10.92
N THR A 10 45.77 20.76 10.18
CA THR A 10 44.57 21.50 10.61
C THR A 10 43.26 20.78 10.27
N ALA A 11 43.34 19.50 9.99
CA ALA A 11 42.16 18.71 9.61
C ALA A 11 41.09 18.72 10.71
N THR A 12 39.88 19.11 10.35
CA THR A 12 38.71 19.12 11.24
C THR A 12 37.65 18.14 10.77
N GLN A 13 37.00 17.48 11.71
CA GLN A 13 35.88 16.60 11.39
C GLN A 13 34.63 17.44 11.13
N ILE A 14 34.01 17.29 9.96
CA ILE A 14 32.84 18.05 9.54
C ILE A 14 31.55 17.23 9.58
N THR A 15 31.64 15.91 9.83
CA THR A 15 30.48 15.04 10.01
C THR A 15 30.66 14.17 11.24
N GLN A 16 29.60 14.00 12.04
CA GLN A 16 29.57 13.12 13.20
C GLN A 16 28.54 12.00 12.97
N LEU A 17 28.93 11.03 12.15
CA LEU A 17 28.09 9.89 11.79
C LEU A 17 28.68 8.62 12.45
N PRO A 18 28.02 8.05 13.48
CA PRO A 18 28.67 7.19 14.46
C PRO A 18 28.86 5.72 14.02
N THR A 19 28.07 5.21 13.07
CA THR A 19 27.96 3.76 12.84
C THR A 19 28.74 3.26 11.64
N HIS A 20 28.87 4.06 10.59
CA HIS A 20 29.50 3.65 9.32
C HIS A 20 30.38 4.75 8.75
N PRO A 21 31.41 4.40 7.93
CA PRO A 21 32.16 5.40 7.20
C PRO A 21 31.31 6.05 6.08
N VAL A 22 31.57 7.33 5.85
CA VAL A 22 31.08 8.07 4.67
C VAL A 22 31.75 7.51 3.40
N ARG A 23 31.00 7.34 2.32
CA ARG A 23 31.48 6.81 1.03
C ARG A 23 31.00 7.67 -0.12
N ASN A 24 31.60 7.50 -1.30
CA ASN A 24 31.21 8.13 -2.56
C ASN A 24 31.08 9.67 -2.47
N LEU A 25 32.06 10.30 -1.82
CA LEU A 25 32.09 11.75 -1.67
C LEU A 25 32.26 12.43 -3.02
N SER A 26 31.40 13.41 -3.31
CA SER A 26 31.54 14.35 -4.41
C SER A 26 31.26 15.78 -3.93
N ILE A 27 31.68 16.76 -4.71
CA ILE A 27 31.53 18.17 -4.40
C ILE A 27 30.89 18.88 -5.59
N ALA A 28 29.87 19.70 -5.33
CA ALA A 28 29.22 20.53 -6.33
C ALA A 28 29.95 21.88 -6.50
N ALA A 29 29.59 22.66 -7.53
CA ALA A 29 30.22 23.93 -7.83
C ALA A 29 30.03 25.00 -6.74
N ASP A 30 28.98 24.88 -5.94
CA ASP A 30 28.69 25.72 -4.77
C ASP A 30 29.38 25.23 -3.49
N ASN A 31 30.28 24.24 -3.59
CA ASN A 31 30.94 23.54 -2.48
C ASN A 31 30.02 22.68 -1.59
N THR A 32 28.79 22.44 -2.00
CA THR A 32 27.95 21.44 -1.34
C THR A 32 28.54 20.03 -1.53
N LEU A 33 28.70 19.32 -0.44
CA LEU A 33 29.15 17.92 -0.45
C LEU A 33 27.96 16.97 -0.64
N LEU A 34 28.10 15.98 -1.49
CA LEU A 34 27.19 14.84 -1.61
C LEU A 34 27.97 13.58 -1.24
N PHE A 35 27.37 12.72 -0.44
CA PHE A 35 27.98 11.46 -0.03
C PHE A 35 26.93 10.40 0.33
N SER A 36 27.34 9.14 0.35
CA SER A 36 26.52 8.05 0.85
C SER A 36 26.90 7.66 2.29
N TYR A 37 25.88 7.36 3.08
CA TYR A 37 26.02 6.84 4.43
C TYR A 37 24.89 5.88 4.75
N ASN A 38 25.21 4.69 5.22
CA ASN A 38 24.26 3.64 5.62
C ASN A 38 23.16 3.33 4.56
N GLY A 39 23.54 3.35 3.27
CA GLY A 39 22.61 3.06 2.16
C GLY A 39 21.82 4.26 1.63
N ASP A 40 21.87 5.40 2.31
CA ASP A 40 21.20 6.64 1.91
C ASP A 40 22.16 7.67 1.34
N LEU A 41 21.63 8.67 0.63
CA LEU A 41 22.39 9.84 0.18
C LEU A 41 22.17 11.03 1.11
N TYR A 42 23.24 11.79 1.33
CA TYR A 42 23.24 12.98 2.17
C TYR A 42 23.94 14.15 1.47
N THR A 43 23.46 15.34 1.71
CA THR A 43 24.12 16.60 1.34
C THR A 43 24.59 17.34 2.57
N LEU A 44 25.70 18.06 2.45
CA LEU A 44 26.19 18.99 3.46
C LEU A 44 26.60 20.29 2.77
N ALA A 45 25.81 21.34 2.96
CA ALA A 45 26.15 22.67 2.47
C ALA A 45 27.38 23.24 3.22
N PRO A 46 28.13 24.19 2.62
CA PRO A 46 29.37 24.71 3.24
C PRO A 46 29.21 25.28 4.64
N ASP A 47 28.02 25.88 4.92
CA ASP A 47 27.71 26.55 6.17
C ASP A 47 26.78 25.74 7.09
N ALA A 48 26.45 24.49 6.70
CA ALA A 48 25.59 23.64 7.48
C ALA A 48 26.39 22.85 8.55
N GLU A 49 25.84 22.79 9.75
CA GLU A 49 26.45 22.03 10.87
C GLU A 49 26.14 20.53 10.79
N GLN A 50 25.06 20.17 10.11
CA GLN A 50 24.58 18.80 10.03
C GLN A 50 24.26 18.41 8.58
N PRO A 51 24.54 17.15 8.17
CA PRO A 51 24.12 16.65 6.88
C PRO A 51 22.60 16.50 6.78
N ALA A 52 22.04 16.84 5.63
CA ALA A 52 20.64 16.61 5.31
C ALA A 52 20.50 15.34 4.44
N LYS A 53 19.59 14.45 4.83
CA LYS A 53 19.25 13.27 4.01
C LYS A 53 18.51 13.72 2.75
N VAL A 54 18.90 13.16 1.60
CA VAL A 54 18.22 13.39 0.32
C VAL A 54 17.00 12.47 0.22
N ASP A 55 15.82 13.04 0.14
CA ASP A 55 14.58 12.30 -0.09
C ASP A 55 14.42 12.00 -1.58
N ILE A 56 14.70 10.75 -1.96
CA ILE A 56 14.61 10.28 -3.34
C ILE A 56 13.26 9.61 -3.55
N LYS A 57 12.37 10.27 -4.28
CA LYS A 57 11.12 9.68 -4.75
C LYS A 57 11.31 9.08 -6.13
N VAL A 58 11.32 7.77 -6.20
CA VAL A 58 11.30 7.06 -7.48
C VAL A 58 9.84 6.89 -7.89
N ILE A 59 9.43 7.64 -8.91
CA ILE A 59 8.17 7.40 -9.60
C ILE A 59 8.46 6.29 -10.60
N ALA A 60 8.30 5.05 -10.18
CA ALA A 60 8.36 3.91 -11.08
C ALA A 60 6.93 3.67 -11.60
N ASP A 61 6.79 3.54 -12.90
CA ASP A 61 5.64 2.87 -13.48
C ASP A 61 5.76 1.40 -13.07
N THR A 62 5.13 1.05 -11.94
CA THR A 62 5.04 -0.34 -11.46
C THR A 62 4.05 -1.06 -12.36
N ASN A 63 4.41 -1.19 -13.62
CA ASN A 63 3.67 -1.95 -14.59
C ASN A 63 3.77 -3.43 -14.19
N ASP A 64 2.84 -3.88 -13.39
CA ASP A 64 2.22 -5.21 -13.31
C ASP A 64 3.07 -6.49 -13.48
N LYS A 65 4.35 -6.45 -13.18
CA LYS A 65 5.12 -7.70 -13.12
C LYS A 65 4.87 -8.51 -11.83
N GLU A 66 4.05 -7.98 -10.93
CA GLU A 66 3.74 -8.62 -9.65
C GLU A 66 2.39 -9.35 -9.61
N HIS A 67 1.62 -9.35 -10.70
CA HIS A 67 0.40 -10.14 -10.75
C HIS A 67 0.71 -11.60 -11.05
N ILE A 68 0.58 -12.44 -10.04
CA ILE A 68 0.63 -13.88 -10.19
C ILE A 68 -0.80 -14.39 -10.43
N TYR A 69 -1.08 -14.86 -11.63
CA TYR A 69 -2.33 -15.55 -11.93
C TYR A 69 -2.29 -16.96 -11.33
N ARG A 70 -3.19 -17.22 -10.41
CA ARG A 70 -3.35 -18.55 -9.81
C ARG A 70 -4.75 -19.09 -10.11
N ASN A 71 -4.84 -20.32 -10.54
CA ASN A 71 -6.11 -21.03 -10.58
C ASN A 71 -6.50 -21.42 -9.15
N ILE A 72 -7.62 -20.89 -8.67
CA ILE A 72 -8.17 -21.21 -7.36
C ILE A 72 -9.27 -22.25 -7.57
N ASN A 73 -8.95 -23.50 -7.32
CA ASN A 73 -9.89 -24.63 -7.44
C ASN A 73 -10.53 -24.99 -6.09
N THR A 74 -9.95 -24.51 -4.98
CA THR A 74 -10.39 -24.80 -3.61
C THR A 74 -10.08 -23.59 -2.71
N GLY A 75 -10.66 -23.56 -1.51
CA GLY A 75 -10.32 -22.57 -0.48
C GLY A 75 -11.12 -21.28 -0.54
N ALA A 76 -12.20 -21.21 -1.31
CA ALA A 76 -13.18 -20.14 -1.17
C ALA A 76 -13.95 -20.34 0.14
N THR A 77 -13.95 -19.34 1.02
CA THR A 77 -14.56 -19.40 2.35
C THR A 77 -15.78 -18.50 2.49
N GLY A 78 -16.08 -17.68 1.49
CA GLY A 78 -17.26 -16.81 1.44
C GLY A 78 -17.67 -16.59 -0.01
N LEU A 79 -18.98 -16.42 -0.24
CA LEU A 79 -19.55 -16.18 -1.56
C LEU A 79 -20.78 -15.31 -1.43
N ALA A 80 -20.90 -14.31 -2.31
CA ALA A 80 -22.10 -13.50 -2.49
C ALA A 80 -22.28 -13.18 -3.97
N VAL A 81 -23.53 -13.21 -4.43
CA VAL A 81 -23.88 -12.82 -5.80
C VAL A 81 -24.41 -11.38 -5.77
N SER A 82 -23.97 -10.56 -6.73
CA SER A 82 -24.48 -9.18 -6.85
C SER A 82 -25.99 -9.17 -7.16
N PRO A 83 -26.72 -8.13 -6.77
CA PRO A 83 -28.18 -8.07 -6.98
C PRO A 83 -28.61 -8.21 -8.44
N ASN A 84 -27.75 -7.81 -9.38
CA ASN A 84 -28.01 -7.93 -10.82
C ASN A 84 -27.53 -9.27 -11.42
N GLY A 85 -26.96 -10.15 -10.60
CA GLY A 85 -26.46 -11.47 -11.01
C GLY A 85 -25.20 -11.47 -11.88
N LYS A 86 -24.56 -10.31 -12.12
CA LYS A 86 -23.43 -10.20 -13.05
C LYS A 86 -22.06 -10.31 -12.42
N GLU A 87 -21.98 -10.14 -11.11
CA GLU A 87 -20.75 -10.27 -10.35
C GLU A 87 -20.91 -11.24 -9.19
N ILE A 88 -19.86 -11.94 -8.86
CA ILE A 88 -19.77 -12.83 -7.71
C ILE A 88 -18.58 -12.36 -6.87
N ALA A 89 -18.85 -11.97 -5.64
CA ALA A 89 -17.79 -11.75 -4.66
C ALA A 89 -17.42 -13.08 -3.98
N ILE A 90 -16.14 -13.32 -3.85
CA ILE A 90 -15.60 -14.51 -3.17
C ILE A 90 -14.54 -14.09 -2.17
N VAL A 91 -14.42 -14.84 -1.09
CA VAL A 91 -13.26 -14.75 -0.20
C VAL A 91 -12.38 -15.96 -0.44
N ALA A 92 -11.15 -15.72 -0.83
CA ALA A 92 -10.17 -16.77 -1.11
C ALA A 92 -8.79 -16.37 -0.60
N HIS A 93 -8.10 -17.28 0.06
CA HIS A 93 -6.78 -17.03 0.68
C HIS A 93 -6.74 -15.83 1.64
N GLY A 94 -7.86 -15.49 2.25
CA GLY A 94 -7.95 -14.36 3.17
C GLY A 94 -8.25 -13.02 2.51
N ASP A 95 -8.39 -12.95 1.19
CA ASP A 95 -8.72 -11.73 0.45
C ASP A 95 -10.10 -11.79 -0.20
N VAL A 96 -10.69 -10.62 -0.42
CA VAL A 96 -11.93 -10.45 -1.18
C VAL A 96 -11.63 -10.23 -2.65
N PHE A 97 -12.25 -11.03 -3.50
CA PHE A 97 -12.21 -10.89 -4.96
C PHE A 97 -13.62 -10.71 -5.50
N VAL A 98 -13.74 -10.02 -6.63
CA VAL A 98 -14.96 -9.96 -7.42
C VAL A 98 -14.69 -10.54 -8.80
N VAL A 99 -15.55 -11.44 -9.20
CA VAL A 99 -15.52 -12.13 -10.51
C VAL A 99 -16.70 -11.65 -11.33
N ALA A 100 -16.46 -11.23 -12.57
CA ALA A 100 -17.47 -11.04 -13.61
C ALA A 100 -17.41 -12.24 -14.57
N PRO A 101 -18.26 -13.28 -14.38
CA PRO A 101 -18.09 -14.57 -15.08
C PRO A 101 -18.25 -14.47 -16.59
N GLU A 102 -19.19 -13.65 -17.06
CA GLU A 102 -19.45 -13.46 -18.49
C GLU A 102 -18.25 -12.87 -19.22
N GLN A 103 -17.56 -11.90 -18.58
CA GLN A 103 -16.40 -11.22 -19.15
C GLN A 103 -15.08 -11.92 -18.82
N LYS A 104 -15.12 -12.94 -17.97
CA LYS A 104 -13.94 -13.69 -17.49
C LYS A 104 -12.90 -12.79 -16.79
N VAL A 105 -13.36 -11.78 -16.07
CA VAL A 105 -12.52 -10.85 -15.31
C VAL A 105 -12.63 -11.17 -13.83
N THR A 106 -11.49 -11.22 -13.16
CA THR A 106 -11.40 -11.32 -11.69
C THR A 106 -10.58 -10.16 -11.19
N LYS A 107 -11.10 -9.47 -10.17
CA LYS A 107 -10.42 -8.36 -9.52
C LYS A 107 -10.27 -8.62 -8.03
N ARG A 108 -9.08 -8.42 -7.51
CA ARG A 108 -8.83 -8.38 -6.07
C ARG A 108 -9.34 -7.04 -5.52
N ILE A 109 -10.15 -7.09 -4.49
CA ILE A 109 -10.74 -5.91 -3.84
C ILE A 109 -9.90 -5.49 -2.64
N THR A 110 -9.50 -6.45 -1.80
CA THR A 110 -8.64 -6.19 -0.64
C THR A 110 -7.20 -6.54 -0.96
N ASN A 111 -6.26 -5.74 -0.47
CA ASN A 111 -4.82 -5.97 -0.63
C ASN A 111 -4.10 -5.61 0.68
N THR A 112 -4.40 -6.36 1.71
CA THR A 112 -3.85 -6.17 3.06
C THR A 112 -3.22 -7.47 3.55
N PRO A 113 -2.32 -7.43 4.53
CA PRO A 113 -1.82 -8.65 5.19
C PRO A 113 -2.85 -9.27 6.14
N SER A 114 -4.02 -8.66 6.28
CA SER A 114 -5.11 -9.10 7.16
C SER A 114 -5.88 -10.26 6.55
N GLN A 115 -6.67 -10.92 7.38
CA GLN A 115 -7.58 -11.97 6.92
C GLN A 115 -8.99 -11.40 6.77
N GLU A 116 -9.61 -11.62 5.61
CA GLU A 116 -10.99 -11.32 5.35
C GLU A 116 -11.86 -12.59 5.39
N ARG A 117 -13.12 -12.42 5.81
CA ARG A 117 -14.13 -13.49 5.86
C ARG A 117 -15.53 -12.94 5.60
N GLY A 118 -16.38 -13.80 5.08
CA GLY A 118 -17.79 -13.47 4.83
C GLY A 118 -17.93 -12.23 3.96
N VAL A 119 -18.76 -12.27 2.97
CA VAL A 119 -18.96 -11.16 2.05
C VAL A 119 -20.44 -11.02 1.73
N SER A 120 -20.93 -9.77 1.61
CA SER A 120 -22.31 -9.46 1.23
C SER A 120 -22.34 -8.20 0.37
N PHE A 121 -23.16 -8.19 -0.67
CA PHE A 121 -23.43 -6.98 -1.46
C PHE A 121 -24.53 -6.13 -0.82
N SER A 122 -24.44 -4.82 -0.99
CA SER A 122 -25.57 -3.92 -0.79
C SER A 122 -26.66 -4.18 -1.84
N LYS A 123 -27.88 -3.75 -1.55
CA LYS A 123 -29.05 -3.91 -2.43
C LYS A 123 -28.86 -3.24 -3.80
N ASP A 124 -28.14 -2.16 -3.88
CA ASP A 124 -27.81 -1.46 -5.13
C ASP A 124 -26.57 -2.03 -5.84
N GLY A 125 -25.87 -3.00 -5.22
CA GLY A 125 -24.68 -3.62 -5.76
C GLY A 125 -23.43 -2.72 -5.76
N ARG A 126 -23.47 -1.57 -5.10
CA ARG A 126 -22.38 -0.58 -5.11
C ARG A 126 -21.45 -0.66 -3.92
N THR A 127 -21.83 -1.45 -2.91
CA THR A 127 -21.04 -1.66 -1.70
C THR A 127 -20.88 -3.15 -1.43
N LEU A 128 -19.67 -3.56 -1.06
CA LEU A 128 -19.36 -4.87 -0.51
C LEU A 128 -19.06 -4.73 0.98
N TYR A 129 -19.71 -5.53 1.80
CA TYR A 129 -19.42 -5.67 3.21
C TYR A 129 -18.69 -6.99 3.46
N TYR A 130 -17.68 -6.97 4.29
CA TYR A 130 -16.91 -8.14 4.69
C TYR A 130 -16.33 -7.96 6.09
N ALA A 131 -16.09 -9.07 6.79
CA ALA A 131 -15.37 -9.04 8.04
C ALA A 131 -13.87 -9.08 7.77
N ALA A 132 -13.09 -8.23 8.43
CA ALA A 132 -11.63 -8.21 8.35
C ALA A 132 -10.99 -8.13 9.75
N GLU A 133 -9.92 -8.88 9.95
CA GLU A 133 -9.12 -8.80 11.16
C GLU A 133 -8.02 -7.75 10.99
N ARG A 134 -8.22 -6.57 11.56
CA ARG A 134 -7.26 -5.47 11.50
C ARG A 134 -6.96 -4.94 12.89
N ASN A 135 -5.68 -4.66 13.15
CA ASN A 135 -5.21 -4.19 14.45
C ASN A 135 -5.61 -5.11 15.61
N GLY A 136 -5.62 -6.45 15.37
CA GLY A 136 -5.96 -7.46 16.36
C GLY A 136 -7.45 -7.55 16.72
N CYS A 137 -8.33 -6.92 15.94
CA CYS A 137 -9.78 -6.94 16.15
C CYS A 137 -10.52 -7.21 14.84
N TRP A 138 -11.52 -8.08 14.90
CA TRP A 138 -12.44 -8.30 13.79
C TRP A 138 -13.48 -7.18 13.71
N GLY A 139 -13.67 -6.61 12.54
CA GLY A 139 -14.68 -5.60 12.28
C GLY A 139 -15.31 -5.79 10.91
N ILE A 140 -16.49 -5.20 10.71
CA ILE A 140 -17.11 -5.14 9.39
C ILE A 140 -16.54 -3.94 8.64
N TRP A 141 -15.96 -4.23 7.51
CA TRP A 141 -15.45 -3.26 6.55
C TRP A 141 -16.36 -3.19 5.33
N LYS A 142 -16.28 -2.09 4.63
CA LYS A 142 -16.98 -1.91 3.36
C LYS A 142 -16.03 -1.42 2.29
N ALA A 143 -16.23 -1.91 1.07
CA ALA A 143 -15.63 -1.41 -0.15
C ALA A 143 -16.74 -0.81 -1.02
N GLU A 144 -16.57 0.42 -1.47
CA GLU A 144 -17.59 1.18 -2.22
C GLU A 144 -17.04 1.63 -3.57
N LEU A 145 -17.85 1.54 -4.61
CA LEU A 145 -17.57 2.18 -5.89
C LEU A 145 -17.57 3.70 -5.71
N ALA A 146 -16.39 4.34 -5.82
CA ALA A 146 -16.25 5.77 -5.55
C ALA A 146 -16.91 6.65 -6.62
N ARG A 147 -16.89 6.20 -7.87
CA ARG A 147 -17.40 6.94 -9.02
C ARG A 147 -18.84 6.54 -9.32
N LYS A 148 -19.73 7.51 -9.56
CA LYS A 148 -21.15 7.26 -9.84
C LYS A 148 -21.38 6.50 -11.14
N GLU A 149 -20.54 6.73 -12.13
CA GLU A 149 -20.54 6.06 -13.43
C GLU A 149 -20.13 4.60 -13.39
N ASP A 150 -19.36 4.18 -12.37
CA ASP A 150 -18.95 2.79 -12.21
C ASP A 150 -20.15 1.95 -11.75
N LYS A 151 -20.42 0.88 -12.51
CA LYS A 151 -21.55 -0.03 -12.25
C LYS A 151 -21.10 -1.36 -11.64
N TYR A 152 -19.82 -1.70 -11.80
CA TYR A 152 -19.27 -3.00 -11.46
C TYR A 152 -17.92 -2.88 -10.78
N PHE A 153 -17.70 -3.69 -9.76
CA PHE A 153 -16.43 -3.76 -9.05
C PHE A 153 -15.31 -4.28 -9.95
N ALA A 154 -15.59 -5.29 -10.77
CA ALA A 154 -14.60 -5.91 -11.62
C ALA A 154 -13.92 -4.92 -12.59
N PHE A 155 -14.57 -3.82 -12.93
CA PHE A 155 -14.09 -2.83 -13.90
C PHE A 155 -13.78 -1.46 -13.30
N SER A 156 -14.07 -1.24 -12.02
CA SER A 156 -13.79 0.02 -11.35
C SER A 156 -12.31 0.12 -10.99
N TYR A 157 -11.69 1.27 -11.21
CA TYR A 157 -10.34 1.58 -10.77
C TYR A 157 -10.28 2.33 -9.43
N ASP A 158 -11.41 2.88 -8.99
CA ASP A 158 -11.52 3.69 -7.78
C ASP A 158 -12.53 3.06 -6.81
N ILE A 159 -11.99 2.26 -5.89
CA ILE A 159 -12.76 1.59 -4.83
C ILE A 159 -12.28 2.16 -3.50
N LYS A 160 -13.21 2.69 -2.71
CA LYS A 160 -12.95 3.22 -1.38
C LYS A 160 -13.25 2.18 -0.32
N GLU A 161 -12.29 1.95 0.54
CA GLU A 161 -12.40 1.04 1.66
C GLU A 161 -12.50 1.82 2.98
N SER A 162 -13.41 1.42 3.86
CA SER A 162 -13.54 2.02 5.19
C SER A 162 -14.14 1.04 6.20
N LEU A 163 -13.87 1.28 7.49
CA LEU A 163 -14.50 0.55 8.58
C LEU A 163 -15.99 0.95 8.66
N PHE A 164 -16.87 -0.04 8.70
CA PHE A 164 -18.33 0.15 8.81
C PHE A 164 -18.83 -0.06 10.25
N SER A 165 -18.34 -1.07 10.95
CA SER A 165 -18.73 -1.32 12.34
C SER A 165 -18.09 -0.31 13.31
N THR A 166 -18.56 -0.30 14.55
CA THR A 166 -17.92 0.47 15.62
C THR A 166 -16.49 -0.05 15.87
N ALA A 167 -15.52 0.85 15.96
CA ALA A 167 -14.15 0.51 16.25
C ALA A 167 -14.02 -0.22 17.60
N GLY A 168 -13.21 -1.30 17.63
CA GLY A 168 -12.97 -2.08 18.82
C GLY A 168 -14.06 -3.12 19.16
N GLN A 169 -15.14 -3.19 18.39
CA GLN A 169 -16.13 -4.25 18.52
C GLN A 169 -15.82 -5.39 17.54
N THR A 170 -15.82 -6.61 18.06
CA THR A 170 -15.66 -7.82 17.25
C THR A 170 -16.98 -8.14 16.53
N CYS A 171 -16.96 -8.07 15.20
CA CYS A 171 -18.10 -8.30 14.34
C CYS A 171 -17.75 -9.27 13.21
N PHE A 172 -18.67 -10.20 12.90
CA PHE A 172 -18.52 -11.20 11.83
C PHE A 172 -19.78 -11.30 10.98
N GLN A 173 -19.65 -11.94 9.82
CA GLN A 173 -20.75 -12.37 8.96
C GLN A 173 -21.74 -11.27 8.62
N PRO A 174 -21.29 -10.23 7.85
CA PRO A 174 -22.19 -9.20 7.42
C PRO A 174 -23.32 -9.79 6.57
N ALA A 175 -24.55 -9.42 6.88
CA ALA A 175 -25.71 -9.74 6.07
C ALA A 175 -26.49 -8.45 5.81
N VAL A 176 -26.82 -8.20 4.56
CA VAL A 176 -27.62 -7.04 4.17
C VAL A 176 -29.08 -7.45 4.06
N SER A 177 -29.97 -6.67 4.70
CA SER A 177 -31.42 -6.89 4.61
C SER A 177 -31.91 -6.65 3.18
N PRO A 178 -32.86 -7.45 2.70
CA PRO A 178 -33.46 -7.27 1.37
C PRO A 178 -34.39 -6.07 1.27
N ASP A 179 -34.85 -5.49 2.38
CA ASP A 179 -35.76 -4.34 2.52
C ASP A 179 -35.05 -2.99 2.70
#